data_e5020bfc32513c02f4a08253fc1356ba
#
_entry.id   e5020bfc32513c02f4a08253fc1356ba
#
_cell.length_a   1.000
_cell.length_b   1.000
_cell.length_c   1.000
_cell.angle_alpha   90.00
_cell.angle_beta   90.00
_cell.angle_gamma   90.00
#
_symmetry.space_group_name_H-M   'P 1'
#
loop_
_entity.id
_entity.type
_entity.pdbx_description
1 polymer ?
#
loop_
_entity_poly.entity_id
_entity_poly.type
_entity_poly.pdbx_seq_one_letter_code
_entity_poly.pdbx_strand_id
1 'polypeptide(L)'
;MTTDTFHDLETFSPTPLKNGTHIYAEAAEVMLWAFCVEDGTIYVWDLVNNSLHWIDDLAECWVSRPLLEGVLPHELSEIIDDPEMLVWFQNGGMFDFVVLQRALPAVLDRIPMSRWRDTMVQAFAHSLPGSLDKLGEVLNLHEDKRKLKRGKALVQLFCKPRPDGGRATKDTHPVEWQEFIEYAGGDITTMREARRLMPSWNYKGKQIELWHRDLVVNYRGFAVDVELAQAAVRMAARVQAKLAEEVHTATDGD
;
A
#
# COMPACT_ATOMS: atom_id res chain seq x y z
N MET A 1 21.59 8.18 15.84
CA MET A 1 21.56 8.14 14.35
C MET A 1 20.27 7.47 13.96
N THR A 2 19.54 8.02 12.99
CA THR A 2 18.33 7.38 12.53
C THR A 2 18.65 6.15 11.67
N THR A 3 17.84 5.11 11.79
CA THR A 3 17.97 3.84 11.08
C THR A 3 16.80 3.71 10.09
N ASP A 4 17.09 3.38 8.83
CA ASP A 4 16.07 3.19 7.81
C ASP A 4 15.43 1.79 7.96
N THR A 5 14.10 1.73 7.94
CA THR A 5 13.34 0.48 7.88
C THR A 5 12.41 0.54 6.68
N PHE A 6 12.23 -0.59 5.99
CA PHE A 6 11.46 -0.66 4.75
C PHE A 6 10.22 -1.51 4.95
N HIS A 7 9.10 -1.06 4.43
CA HIS A 7 7.79 -1.66 4.65
C HIS A 7 6.96 -1.66 3.38
N ASP A 8 6.18 -2.71 3.18
CA ASP A 8 5.21 -2.82 2.08
C ASP A 8 4.00 -3.62 2.54
N LEU A 9 2.80 -3.23 2.09
CA LEU A 9 1.55 -3.89 2.44
C LEU A 9 0.91 -4.52 1.21
N GLU A 10 0.51 -5.78 1.33
CA GLU A 10 -0.40 -6.40 0.39
C GLU A 10 -1.81 -6.45 0.98
N THR A 11 -2.76 -5.88 0.27
CA THR A 11 -4.09 -5.62 0.80
C THR A 11 -5.20 -6.15 -0.12
N PHE A 12 -6.33 -6.49 0.46
CA PHE A 12 -7.56 -6.81 -0.26
C PHE A 12 -8.66 -5.83 0.14
N SER A 13 -9.47 -5.41 -0.83
CA SER A 13 -10.75 -4.75 -0.56
C SER A 13 -11.80 -5.19 -1.59
N PRO A 14 -13.05 -5.41 -1.18
CA PRO A 14 -14.14 -5.62 -2.12
C PRO A 14 -14.43 -4.37 -2.97
N THR A 15 -13.98 -3.21 -2.50
CA THR A 15 -14.11 -1.94 -3.21
C THR A 15 -12.91 -1.72 -4.13
N PRO A 16 -13.13 -1.52 -5.45
CA PRO A 16 -12.02 -1.26 -6.36
C PRO A 16 -11.26 0.04 -6.05
N LEU A 17 -9.92 -0.01 -6.13
CA LEU A 17 -9.05 1.15 -5.86
C LEU A 17 -9.34 2.37 -6.76
N LYS A 18 -9.89 2.15 -7.96
CA LYS A 18 -10.33 3.24 -8.87
C LYS A 18 -11.37 4.18 -8.27
N ASN A 19 -12.06 3.76 -7.21
CA ASN A 19 -13.03 4.57 -6.50
C ASN A 19 -12.37 5.55 -5.50
N GLY A 20 -11.05 5.51 -5.37
CA GLY A 20 -10.24 6.31 -4.45
C GLY A 20 -9.76 5.51 -3.24
N THR A 21 -8.56 5.85 -2.77
CA THR A 21 -7.87 5.13 -1.69
C THR A 21 -8.68 5.13 -0.38
N HIS A 22 -9.31 6.25 -0.03
CA HIS A 22 -10.10 6.35 1.20
C HIS A 22 -11.30 5.40 1.20
N ILE A 23 -12.03 5.32 0.07
CA ILE A 23 -13.19 4.41 -0.07
C ILE A 23 -12.71 2.96 -0.10
N TYR A 24 -11.58 2.68 -0.77
CA TYR A 24 -10.93 1.37 -0.76
C TYR A 24 -10.59 0.93 0.67
N ALA A 25 -10.00 1.83 1.45
CA ALA A 25 -9.52 1.55 2.81
C ALA A 25 -10.64 1.30 3.83
N GLU A 26 -11.87 1.77 3.59
CA GLU A 26 -13.01 1.54 4.50
C GLU A 26 -13.30 0.04 4.73
N ALA A 27 -13.02 -0.79 3.73
CA ALA A 27 -13.23 -2.24 3.79
C ALA A 27 -11.95 -3.03 3.46
N ALA A 28 -10.79 -2.39 3.53
CA ALA A 28 -9.52 -3.02 3.24
C ALA A 28 -9.06 -3.91 4.40
N GLU A 29 -8.53 -5.07 4.03
CA GLU A 29 -7.80 -5.97 4.91
C GLU A 29 -6.31 -5.91 4.55
N VAL A 30 -5.43 -5.84 5.53
CA VAL A 30 -4.00 -6.08 5.33
C VAL A 30 -3.79 -7.60 5.38
N MET A 31 -3.34 -8.17 4.27
CA MET A 31 -3.09 -9.60 4.15
C MET A 31 -1.65 -9.94 4.51
N LEU A 32 -0.70 -9.21 3.94
CA LEU A 32 0.72 -9.35 4.21
C LEU A 32 1.32 -8.00 4.56
N TRP A 33 2.28 -8.00 5.48
CA TRP A 33 3.13 -6.86 5.78
C TRP A 33 4.59 -7.28 5.72
N ALA A 34 5.27 -6.91 4.64
CA ALA A 34 6.69 -7.14 4.48
C ALA A 34 7.50 -6.00 5.12
N PHE A 35 8.60 -6.33 5.80
CA PHE A 35 9.46 -5.32 6.43
C PHE A 35 10.89 -5.81 6.64
N CYS A 36 11.83 -4.86 6.74
CA CYS A 36 13.21 -5.13 7.18
C CYS A 36 13.82 -3.89 7.82
N VAL A 37 14.93 -4.09 8.53
CA VAL A 37 15.79 -3.02 9.06
C VAL A 37 17.05 -2.98 8.18
N GLU A 38 17.33 -1.85 7.56
CA GLU A 38 18.50 -1.64 6.69
C GLU A 38 18.77 -2.85 5.75
N ASP A 39 19.93 -3.50 5.89
CA ASP A 39 20.34 -4.68 5.12
C ASP A 39 19.99 -6.02 5.80
N GLY A 40 19.28 -5.95 6.93
CA GLY A 40 18.92 -7.12 7.71
C GLY A 40 17.91 -8.03 7.02
N THR A 41 17.54 -9.05 7.76
CA THR A 41 16.56 -10.06 7.35
C THR A 41 15.24 -9.42 6.92
N ILE A 42 14.71 -9.89 5.81
CA ILE A 42 13.36 -9.51 5.33
C ILE A 42 12.36 -10.45 5.99
N TYR A 43 11.40 -9.85 6.67
CA TYR A 43 10.28 -10.51 7.29
C TYR A 43 9.00 -10.23 6.52
N VAL A 44 8.09 -11.20 6.46
CA VAL A 44 6.73 -11.03 5.95
C VAL A 44 5.75 -11.54 7.00
N TRP A 45 5.00 -10.63 7.60
CA TRP A 45 3.90 -10.99 8.47
C TRP A 45 2.68 -11.34 7.62
N ASP A 46 2.27 -12.60 7.67
CA ASP A 46 1.02 -13.10 7.09
C ASP A 46 -0.08 -12.97 8.15
N LEU A 47 -0.87 -11.90 8.04
CA LEU A 47 -1.97 -11.62 8.96
C LEU A 47 -3.12 -12.60 8.79
N VAL A 48 -3.29 -13.17 7.59
CA VAL A 48 -4.36 -14.14 7.29
C VAL A 48 -4.11 -15.46 8.01
N ASN A 49 -2.82 -15.85 8.12
CA ASN A 49 -2.41 -17.11 8.74
C ASN A 49 -1.87 -16.96 10.16
N ASN A 50 -1.76 -15.74 10.66
CA ASN A 50 -1.06 -15.45 11.92
C ASN A 50 0.32 -16.10 11.97
N SER A 51 1.15 -15.82 10.96
CA SER A 51 2.51 -16.37 10.86
C SER A 51 3.51 -15.31 10.40
N LEU A 52 4.76 -15.44 10.84
CA LEU A 52 5.86 -14.64 10.39
C LEU A 52 6.77 -15.50 9.52
N HIS A 53 7.10 -15.02 8.33
CA HIS A 53 7.97 -15.65 7.35
C HIS A 53 9.25 -14.83 7.19
N TRP A 54 10.38 -15.52 6.91
CA TRP A 54 11.65 -14.88 6.58
C TRP A 54 12.54 -15.84 5.78
N ILE A 55 13.59 -15.30 5.15
CA ILE A 55 14.60 -16.11 4.51
C ILE A 55 15.63 -16.48 5.58
N ASP A 56 15.83 -17.79 5.79
CA ASP A 56 16.90 -18.31 6.63
C ASP A 56 18.22 -18.29 5.85
N ASP A 57 19.20 -17.55 6.34
CA ASP A 57 20.48 -17.34 5.65
C ASP A 57 21.32 -18.64 5.53
N LEU A 58 21.12 -19.62 6.42
CA LEU A 58 21.84 -20.88 6.39
C LEU A 58 21.20 -21.90 5.46
N ALA A 59 19.86 -21.91 5.43
CA ALA A 59 19.10 -22.84 4.61
C ALA A 59 18.80 -22.28 3.21
N GLU A 60 19.05 -20.99 2.98
CA GLU A 60 18.74 -20.25 1.75
C GLU A 60 17.29 -20.45 1.27
N CYS A 61 16.37 -20.63 2.22
CA CYS A 61 14.96 -20.86 1.93
C CYS A 61 14.04 -20.05 2.87
N TRP A 62 12.80 -19.90 2.46
CA TRP A 62 11.77 -19.30 3.29
C TRP A 62 11.37 -20.27 4.41
N VAL A 63 11.39 -19.75 5.61
CA VAL A 63 10.91 -20.43 6.83
C VAL A 63 9.83 -19.61 7.50
N SER A 64 9.07 -20.23 8.40
CA SER A 64 8.02 -19.51 9.11
C SER A 64 7.83 -20.00 10.53
N ARG A 65 7.26 -19.14 11.37
CA ARG A 65 6.77 -19.51 12.70
C ARG A 65 5.35 -19.00 12.90
N PRO A 66 4.50 -19.73 13.64
CA PRO A 66 3.17 -19.25 14.00
C PRO A 66 3.26 -18.08 14.98
N LEU A 67 2.26 -17.20 14.91
CA LEU A 67 2.00 -16.12 15.86
C LEU A 67 0.66 -16.37 16.55
N LEU A 68 0.48 -15.77 17.71
CA LEU A 68 -0.84 -15.71 18.34
C LEU A 68 -1.71 -14.70 17.56
N GLU A 69 -3.00 -15.02 17.44
CA GLU A 69 -3.97 -14.16 16.76
C GLU A 69 -4.01 -12.76 17.40
N GLY A 70 -3.96 -11.73 16.56
CA GLY A 70 -3.97 -10.34 16.98
C GLY A 70 -2.69 -9.85 17.65
N VAL A 71 -1.63 -10.66 17.68
CA VAL A 71 -0.33 -10.28 18.26
C VAL A 71 0.60 -9.80 17.15
N LEU A 72 1.09 -8.57 17.30
CA LEU A 72 2.10 -7.99 16.43
C LEU A 72 3.41 -8.80 16.56
N PRO A 73 4.10 -9.13 15.43
CA PRO A 73 5.42 -9.74 15.51
C PRO A 73 6.38 -8.90 16.35
N HIS A 74 7.19 -9.56 17.18
CA HIS A 74 8.13 -8.86 18.06
C HIS A 74 9.09 -7.98 17.26
N GLU A 75 9.60 -8.49 16.14
CA GLU A 75 10.51 -7.79 15.24
C GLU A 75 9.90 -6.50 14.68
N LEU A 76 8.61 -6.53 14.33
CA LEU A 76 7.89 -5.33 13.87
C LEU A 76 7.58 -4.39 15.04
N SER A 77 7.26 -4.92 16.22
CA SER A 77 7.03 -4.10 17.41
C SER A 77 8.26 -3.30 17.83
N GLU A 78 9.44 -3.91 17.78
CA GLU A 78 10.72 -3.22 18.07
C GLU A 78 10.94 -2.05 17.11
N ILE A 79 10.68 -2.25 15.81
CA ILE A 79 10.76 -1.17 14.80
C ILE A 79 9.77 -0.05 15.12
N ILE A 80 8.54 -0.39 15.43
CA ILE A 80 7.46 0.57 15.65
C ILE A 80 7.70 1.40 16.91
N ASP A 81 8.23 0.80 17.95
CA ASP A 81 8.45 1.44 19.25
C ASP A 81 9.74 2.26 19.34
N ASP A 82 10.71 2.04 18.45
CA ASP A 82 11.96 2.79 18.44
C ASP A 82 11.80 4.12 17.69
N PRO A 83 11.91 5.28 18.38
CA PRO A 83 11.74 6.60 17.76
C PRO A 83 12.85 6.97 16.76
N GLU A 84 13.99 6.29 16.78
CA GLU A 84 15.09 6.53 15.86
C GLU A 84 14.92 5.78 14.51
N MET A 85 13.98 4.85 14.42
CA MET A 85 13.70 4.10 13.19
C MET A 85 12.78 4.88 12.26
N LEU A 86 13.23 5.15 11.03
CA LEU A 86 12.44 5.78 9.97
C LEU A 86 11.72 4.72 9.16
N VAL A 87 10.42 4.87 8.96
CA VAL A 87 9.59 3.90 8.23
C VAL A 87 9.41 4.33 6.78
N TRP A 88 10.02 3.58 5.87
CA TRP A 88 10.00 3.81 4.42
C TRP A 88 8.98 2.93 3.75
N PHE A 89 8.13 3.54 2.94
CA PHE A 89 7.17 2.88 2.07
C PHE A 89 7.35 3.33 0.61
N GLN A 90 6.73 2.63 -0.31
CA GLN A 90 6.60 3.04 -1.71
C GLN A 90 5.18 3.51 -1.98
N ASN A 91 4.96 4.80 -2.18
CA ASN A 91 3.62 5.41 -2.23
C ASN A 91 2.84 5.32 -0.90
N GLY A 92 3.58 5.15 0.19
CA GLY A 92 3.01 4.85 1.49
C GLY A 92 2.13 5.96 2.05
N GLY A 93 2.48 7.22 1.82
CA GLY A 93 1.70 8.34 2.30
C GLY A 93 0.29 8.42 1.73
N MET A 94 0.09 8.00 0.48
CA MET A 94 -1.19 8.06 -0.22
C MET A 94 -1.96 6.73 -0.20
N PHE A 95 -1.32 5.64 0.19
CA PHE A 95 -1.94 4.31 0.22
C PHE A 95 -1.81 3.63 1.58
N ASP A 96 -0.61 3.20 1.97
CA ASP A 96 -0.41 2.37 3.16
C ASP A 96 -0.84 3.09 4.44
N PHE A 97 -0.53 4.39 4.57
CA PHE A 97 -0.98 5.20 5.70
C PHE A 97 -2.51 5.20 5.84
N VAL A 98 -3.22 5.37 4.72
CA VAL A 98 -4.69 5.42 4.69
C VAL A 98 -5.30 4.06 5.01
N VAL A 99 -4.68 2.98 4.49
CA VAL A 99 -5.11 1.60 4.80
C VAL A 99 -4.85 1.26 6.26
N LEU A 100 -3.64 1.50 6.76
CA LEU A 100 -3.29 1.21 8.16
C LEU A 100 -4.20 1.93 9.15
N GLN A 101 -4.60 3.16 8.83
CA GLN A 101 -5.50 3.91 9.68
C GLN A 101 -6.89 3.27 9.83
N ARG A 102 -7.34 2.55 8.83
CA ARG A 102 -8.63 1.83 8.88
C ARG A 102 -8.47 0.40 9.39
N ALA A 103 -7.48 -0.31 8.89
CA ALA A 103 -7.30 -1.73 9.18
C ALA A 103 -6.56 -1.98 10.51
N LEU A 104 -5.54 -1.16 10.84
CA LEU A 104 -4.66 -1.34 12.00
C LEU A 104 -4.39 -0.01 12.74
N PRO A 105 -5.43 0.73 13.16
CA PRO A 105 -5.26 2.06 13.77
C PRO A 105 -4.36 2.06 15.01
N ALA A 106 -4.49 1.05 15.88
CA ALA A 106 -3.67 0.94 17.08
C ALA A 106 -2.17 0.75 16.79
N VAL A 107 -1.82 0.21 15.62
CA VAL A 107 -0.43 0.08 15.16
C VAL A 107 0.04 1.41 14.58
N LEU A 108 -0.78 2.04 13.73
CA LEU A 108 -0.46 3.31 13.12
C LEU A 108 -0.24 4.43 14.15
N ASP A 109 -1.04 4.48 15.22
CA ASP A 109 -0.95 5.49 16.28
C ASP A 109 0.41 5.46 17.00
N ARG A 110 1.16 4.35 16.92
CA ARG A 110 2.51 4.21 17.46
C ARG A 110 3.60 4.76 16.54
N ILE A 111 3.26 5.09 15.27
CA ILE A 111 4.22 5.57 14.27
C ILE A 111 3.95 7.05 13.97
N PRO A 112 4.60 8.00 14.66
CA PRO A 112 4.36 9.41 14.42
C PRO A 112 4.75 9.80 12.98
N MET A 113 4.01 10.75 12.39
CA MET A 113 4.20 11.21 11.01
C MET A 113 5.65 11.62 10.71
N SER A 114 6.37 12.14 11.69
CA SER A 114 7.77 12.55 11.54
C SER A 114 8.72 11.41 11.14
N ARG A 115 8.35 10.16 11.41
CA ARG A 115 9.13 8.97 11.05
C ARG A 115 8.85 8.45 9.65
N TRP A 116 7.73 8.85 9.04
CA TRP A 116 7.34 8.40 7.71
C TRP A 116 8.27 8.93 6.63
N ARG A 117 8.62 8.07 5.69
CA ARG A 117 9.39 8.35 4.49
C ARG A 117 8.75 7.63 3.30
N ASP A 118 9.01 8.13 2.10
CA ASP A 118 8.39 7.58 0.89
C ASP A 118 9.39 7.61 -0.27
N THR A 119 9.68 6.44 -0.81
CA THR A 119 10.64 6.27 -1.92
C THR A 119 10.09 6.83 -3.23
N MET A 120 8.77 6.80 -3.45
CA MET A 120 8.16 7.44 -4.62
C MET A 120 8.30 8.97 -4.55
N VAL A 121 8.09 9.56 -3.38
CA VAL A 121 8.26 11.00 -3.18
C VAL A 121 9.73 11.42 -3.34
N GLN A 122 10.66 10.60 -2.84
CA GLN A 122 12.09 10.82 -3.10
C GLN A 122 12.39 10.75 -4.60
N ALA A 123 11.84 9.78 -5.33
CA ALA A 123 12.00 9.67 -6.77
C ALA A 123 11.49 10.93 -7.49
N PHE A 124 10.27 11.38 -7.18
CA PHE A 124 9.69 12.58 -7.77
C PHE A 124 10.49 13.85 -7.46
N ALA A 125 11.03 13.99 -6.26
CA ALA A 125 11.90 15.11 -5.89
C ALA A 125 13.18 15.21 -6.75
N HIS A 126 13.51 14.13 -7.45
CA HIS A 126 14.68 14.04 -8.34
C HIS A 126 14.32 13.77 -9.81
N SER A 127 13.05 14.01 -10.19
CA SER A 127 12.53 13.80 -11.56
C SER A 127 12.69 12.36 -12.07
N LEU A 128 12.63 11.39 -11.14
CA LEU A 128 12.66 9.96 -11.45
C LEU A 128 11.24 9.38 -11.50
N PRO A 129 11.04 8.20 -12.13
CA PRO A 129 9.74 7.56 -12.17
C PRO A 129 9.23 7.16 -10.78
N GLY A 130 7.92 7.32 -10.54
CA GLY A 130 7.31 6.92 -9.27
C GLY A 130 6.98 5.42 -9.16
N SER A 131 6.86 4.70 -10.28
CA SER A 131 6.65 3.25 -10.26
C SER A 131 7.94 2.52 -9.90
N LEU A 132 7.88 1.58 -8.96
CA LEU A 132 9.04 0.81 -8.51
C LEU A 132 9.66 0.01 -9.67
N ASP A 133 8.86 -0.59 -10.55
CA ASP A 133 9.30 -1.29 -11.76
C ASP A 133 10.16 -0.37 -12.65
N LYS A 134 9.62 0.82 -13.00
CA LYS A 134 10.32 1.78 -13.86
C LYS A 134 11.53 2.40 -13.18
N LEU A 135 11.44 2.63 -11.89
CA LEU A 135 12.56 3.14 -11.10
C LEU A 135 13.71 2.13 -11.10
N GLY A 136 13.41 0.84 -10.92
CA GLY A 136 14.38 -0.25 -11.02
C GLY A 136 15.07 -0.31 -12.39
N GLU A 137 14.32 -0.10 -13.49
CA GLU A 137 14.88 -0.03 -14.84
C GLU A 137 15.84 1.16 -15.01
N VAL A 138 15.45 2.36 -14.57
CA VAL A 138 16.26 3.58 -14.67
C VAL A 138 17.53 3.49 -13.83
N LEU A 139 17.42 2.90 -12.63
CA LEU A 139 18.55 2.73 -11.71
C LEU A 139 19.43 1.51 -12.03
N ASN A 140 19.12 0.74 -13.07
CA ASN A 140 19.84 -0.48 -13.47
C ASN A 140 19.98 -1.48 -12.33
N LEU A 141 18.90 -1.71 -11.57
CA LEU A 141 18.87 -2.76 -10.56
C LEU A 141 19.01 -4.14 -11.20
N HIS A 142 19.71 -5.05 -10.52
CA HIS A 142 19.82 -6.43 -11.00
C HIS A 142 18.44 -7.07 -11.18
N GLU A 143 18.32 -8.02 -12.14
CA GLU A 143 17.02 -8.62 -12.45
C GLU A 143 16.37 -9.34 -11.27
N ASP A 144 17.16 -9.95 -10.40
CA ASP A 144 16.74 -10.63 -9.17
C ASP A 144 16.25 -9.66 -8.08
N LYS A 145 16.62 -8.38 -8.19
CA LYS A 145 16.19 -7.29 -7.31
C LYS A 145 15.10 -6.41 -7.91
N ARG A 146 14.61 -6.75 -9.10
CA ARG A 146 13.47 -6.11 -9.73
C ARG A 146 12.19 -6.79 -9.26
N LYS A 147 11.09 -6.06 -9.38
CA LYS A 147 9.78 -6.64 -9.10
C LYS A 147 9.55 -7.89 -9.94
N LEU A 148 9.15 -8.98 -9.29
CA LEU A 148 8.90 -10.25 -9.97
C LEU A 148 7.83 -10.08 -11.06
N LYS A 149 8.10 -10.53 -12.29
CA LYS A 149 7.14 -10.45 -13.41
C LYS A 149 5.79 -11.10 -13.07
N ARG A 150 5.83 -12.15 -12.25
CA ARG A 150 4.64 -12.87 -11.78
C ARG A 150 3.84 -12.08 -10.72
N GLY A 151 4.44 -11.08 -10.06
CA GLY A 151 3.80 -10.29 -9.03
C GLY A 151 2.48 -9.66 -9.46
N LYS A 152 2.40 -9.13 -10.68
CA LYS A 152 1.15 -8.57 -11.22
C LYS A 152 0.00 -9.58 -11.27
N ALA A 153 0.31 -10.85 -11.57
CA ALA A 153 -0.68 -11.91 -11.58
C ALA A 153 -1.12 -12.29 -10.15
N LEU A 154 -0.19 -12.31 -9.19
CA LEU A 154 -0.46 -12.58 -7.79
C LEU A 154 -1.30 -11.46 -7.15
N VAL A 155 -0.95 -10.20 -7.39
CA VAL A 155 -1.76 -9.04 -6.98
C VAL A 155 -3.16 -9.10 -7.59
N GLN A 156 -3.27 -9.45 -8.89
CA GLN A 156 -4.58 -9.61 -9.52
C GLN A 156 -5.39 -10.74 -8.88
N LEU A 157 -4.73 -11.82 -8.47
CA LEU A 157 -5.37 -13.00 -7.89
C LEU A 157 -5.88 -12.75 -6.46
N PHE A 158 -5.05 -12.15 -5.60
CA PHE A 158 -5.32 -12.02 -4.17
C PHE A 158 -5.86 -10.65 -3.75
N CYS A 159 -5.38 -9.56 -4.37
CA CYS A 159 -5.72 -8.20 -3.94
C CYS A 159 -7.01 -7.66 -4.57
N LYS A 160 -7.61 -8.36 -5.54
CA LYS A 160 -8.79 -7.88 -6.23
C LYS A 160 -9.97 -8.85 -6.12
N PRO A 161 -11.20 -8.32 -5.95
CA PRO A 161 -12.38 -9.15 -6.01
C PRO A 161 -12.56 -9.74 -7.41
N ARG A 162 -13.04 -10.98 -7.48
CA ARG A 162 -13.41 -11.64 -8.73
C ARG A 162 -14.75 -11.09 -9.26
N PRO A 163 -15.03 -11.23 -10.55
CA PRO A 163 -16.30 -10.78 -11.14
C PRO A 163 -17.53 -11.43 -10.51
N ASP A 164 -17.39 -12.64 -9.96
CA ASP A 164 -18.44 -13.39 -9.24
C ASP A 164 -18.58 -12.97 -7.76
N GLY A 165 -17.81 -11.97 -7.31
CA GLY A 165 -17.77 -11.52 -5.92
C GLY A 165 -16.92 -12.41 -5.00
N GLY A 166 -16.33 -13.48 -5.52
CA GLY A 166 -15.40 -14.33 -4.76
C GLY A 166 -14.01 -13.71 -4.62
N ARG A 167 -13.17 -14.35 -3.82
CA ARG A 167 -11.73 -14.04 -3.69
C ARG A 167 -10.89 -15.31 -3.68
N ALA A 168 -9.68 -15.23 -4.16
CA ALA A 168 -8.68 -16.25 -3.91
C ALA A 168 -8.14 -16.11 -2.48
N THR A 169 -7.86 -17.23 -1.86
CA THR A 169 -7.30 -17.30 -0.51
C THR A 169 -6.17 -18.32 -0.48
N LYS A 170 -5.41 -18.35 0.59
CA LYS A 170 -4.39 -19.38 0.85
C LYS A 170 -4.93 -20.81 0.75
N ASP A 171 -6.19 -21.03 1.19
CA ASP A 171 -6.80 -22.36 1.21
C ASP A 171 -7.20 -22.82 -0.18
N THR A 172 -7.56 -21.89 -1.06
CA THR A 172 -7.91 -22.18 -2.46
C THR A 172 -6.70 -22.20 -3.38
N HIS A 173 -5.62 -21.47 -3.05
CA HIS A 173 -4.42 -21.29 -3.86
C HIS A 173 -3.15 -21.30 -2.98
N PRO A 174 -2.84 -22.41 -2.29
CA PRO A 174 -1.75 -22.44 -1.30
C PRO A 174 -0.36 -22.25 -1.91
N VAL A 175 -0.12 -22.71 -3.14
CA VAL A 175 1.16 -22.57 -3.83
C VAL A 175 1.38 -21.10 -4.22
N GLU A 176 0.36 -20.50 -4.85
CA GLU A 176 0.40 -19.09 -5.25
C GLU A 176 0.47 -18.16 -4.02
N TRP A 177 -0.08 -18.59 -2.86
CA TRP A 177 0.04 -17.81 -1.63
C TRP A 177 1.48 -17.76 -1.12
N GLN A 178 2.20 -18.89 -1.17
CA GLN A 178 3.62 -18.91 -0.83
C GLN A 178 4.43 -18.00 -1.77
N GLU A 179 4.17 -18.09 -3.08
CA GLU A 179 4.81 -17.18 -4.06
C GLU A 179 4.46 -15.69 -3.79
N PHE A 180 3.26 -15.41 -3.26
CA PHE A 180 2.84 -14.06 -2.92
C PHE A 180 3.60 -13.51 -1.70
N ILE A 181 3.92 -14.35 -0.71
CA ILE A 181 4.83 -14.02 0.40
C ILE A 181 6.24 -13.69 -0.12
N GLU A 182 6.77 -14.50 -1.03
CA GLU A 182 8.07 -14.28 -1.63
C GLU A 182 8.10 -12.99 -2.47
N TYR A 183 7.01 -12.70 -3.17
CA TYR A 183 6.84 -11.47 -3.94
C TYR A 183 6.86 -10.23 -3.04
N ALA A 184 6.12 -10.23 -1.93
CA ALA A 184 6.10 -9.12 -0.98
C ALA A 184 7.50 -8.85 -0.39
N GLY A 185 8.26 -9.90 -0.08
CA GLY A 185 9.66 -9.79 0.33
C GLY A 185 10.57 -9.21 -0.77
N GLY A 186 10.32 -9.56 -2.03
CA GLY A 186 11.04 -9.03 -3.21
C GLY A 186 10.84 -7.53 -3.42
N ASP A 187 9.63 -7.01 -3.14
CA ASP A 187 9.34 -5.58 -3.24
C ASP A 187 10.16 -4.77 -2.20
N ILE A 188 10.36 -5.29 -0.99
CA ILE A 188 11.27 -4.71 0.03
C ILE A 188 12.70 -4.61 -0.49
N THR A 189 13.22 -5.69 -1.10
CA THR A 189 14.58 -5.70 -1.66
C THR A 189 14.74 -4.62 -2.72
N THR A 190 13.78 -4.51 -3.64
CA THR A 190 13.80 -3.54 -4.73
C THR A 190 13.71 -2.10 -4.21
N MET A 191 12.82 -1.85 -3.25
CA MET A 191 12.65 -0.53 -2.63
C MET A 191 13.91 -0.09 -1.88
N ARG A 192 14.52 -0.97 -1.10
CA ARG A 192 15.76 -0.74 -0.37
C ARG A 192 16.90 -0.33 -1.29
N GLU A 193 17.15 -1.08 -2.35
CA GLU A 193 18.18 -0.77 -3.34
C GLU A 193 17.87 0.53 -4.09
N ALA A 194 16.63 0.74 -4.49
CA ALA A 194 16.22 1.99 -5.13
C ALA A 194 16.50 3.19 -4.20
N ARG A 195 16.13 3.10 -2.92
CA ARG A 195 16.39 4.14 -1.91
C ARG A 195 17.88 4.50 -1.82
N ARG A 196 18.77 3.51 -1.90
CA ARG A 196 20.24 3.72 -1.81
C ARG A 196 20.82 4.39 -3.04
N LEU A 197 20.35 4.03 -4.21
CA LEU A 197 20.85 4.54 -5.48
C LEU A 197 20.29 5.92 -5.82
N MET A 198 19.12 6.26 -5.30
CA MET A 198 18.53 7.58 -5.54
C MET A 198 19.28 8.70 -4.81
N PRO A 199 19.40 9.88 -5.44
CA PRO A 199 19.87 11.07 -4.75
C PRO A 199 18.96 11.41 -3.54
N SER A 200 19.52 12.05 -2.52
CA SER A 200 18.78 12.47 -1.33
C SER A 200 18.82 13.98 -1.07
N TRP A 201 19.57 14.74 -1.88
CA TRP A 201 19.83 16.17 -1.63
C TRP A 201 18.55 17.03 -1.70
N ASN A 202 17.55 16.64 -2.47
CA ASN A 202 16.26 17.32 -2.58
C ASN A 202 15.11 16.59 -1.82
N TYR A 203 15.45 15.65 -0.93
CA TYR A 203 14.50 14.94 -0.08
C TYR A 203 15.05 14.89 1.34
N LYS A 204 15.09 16.05 2.00
CA LYS A 204 15.60 16.21 3.38
C LYS A 204 15.07 17.50 4.02
N GLY A 205 15.11 17.56 5.34
CA GLY A 205 14.77 18.76 6.11
C GLY A 205 13.39 19.30 5.76
N LYS A 206 13.33 20.56 5.33
CA LYS A 206 12.07 21.25 5.01
C LYS A 206 11.24 20.60 3.90
N GLN A 207 11.85 19.90 2.95
CA GLN A 207 11.12 19.18 1.91
C GLN A 207 10.31 18.03 2.49
N ILE A 208 10.89 17.28 3.41
CA ILE A 208 10.17 16.21 4.12
C ILE A 208 9.07 16.79 5.01
N GLU A 209 9.34 17.88 5.73
CA GLU A 209 8.31 18.57 6.52
C GLU A 209 7.15 19.07 5.67
N LEU A 210 7.43 19.60 4.47
CA LEU A 210 6.39 20.04 3.54
C LEU A 210 5.54 18.86 3.06
N TRP A 211 6.16 17.74 2.71
CA TRP A 211 5.47 16.51 2.34
C TRP A 211 4.58 16.00 3.49
N HIS A 212 5.08 15.97 4.73
CA HIS A 212 4.26 15.59 5.89
C HIS A 212 3.04 16.51 6.07
N ARG A 213 3.19 17.82 5.85
CA ARG A 213 2.07 18.77 5.89
C ARG A 213 1.07 18.51 4.78
N ASP A 214 1.55 18.19 3.58
CA ASP A 214 0.70 17.82 2.45
C ASP A 214 -0.12 16.55 2.77
N LEU A 215 0.50 15.51 3.34
CA LEU A 215 -0.22 14.33 3.82
C LEU A 215 -1.31 14.67 4.84
N VAL A 216 -1.01 15.50 5.82
CA VAL A 216 -1.98 15.92 6.84
C VAL A 216 -3.15 16.69 6.20
N VAL A 217 -2.89 17.57 5.23
CA VAL A 217 -3.92 18.33 4.51
C VAL A 217 -4.80 17.40 3.68
N ASN A 218 -4.20 16.51 2.90
CA ASN A 218 -4.91 15.54 2.07
C ASN A 218 -5.74 14.57 2.92
N TYR A 219 -5.17 14.13 4.04
CA TYR A 219 -5.85 13.24 4.97
C TYR A 219 -7.06 13.91 5.65
N ARG A 220 -6.90 15.12 6.12
CA ARG A 220 -7.99 15.90 6.73
C ARG A 220 -9.10 16.22 5.72
N GLY A 221 -8.75 16.43 4.44
CA GLY A 221 -9.67 16.80 3.38
C GLY A 221 -10.31 18.16 3.57
N PHE A 222 -11.38 18.38 2.81
CA PHE A 222 -12.20 19.60 2.88
C PHE A 222 -13.55 19.30 3.52
N ALA A 223 -14.10 20.28 4.21
CA ALA A 223 -15.48 20.23 4.65
C ALA A 223 -16.40 20.31 3.42
N VAL A 224 -17.30 19.35 3.27
CA VAL A 224 -18.29 19.30 2.19
C VAL A 224 -19.67 19.46 2.81
N ASP A 225 -20.48 20.38 2.25
CA ASP A 225 -21.91 20.44 2.56
C ASP A 225 -22.62 19.24 1.92
N VAL A 226 -22.80 18.20 2.72
CA VAL A 226 -23.36 16.93 2.27
C VAL A 226 -24.82 17.08 1.87
N GLU A 227 -25.60 17.95 2.56
CA GLU A 227 -27.00 18.18 2.23
C GLU A 227 -27.14 18.86 0.87
N LEU A 228 -26.32 19.89 0.60
CA LEU A 228 -26.26 20.55 -0.70
C LEU A 228 -25.85 19.58 -1.80
N ALA A 229 -24.81 18.79 -1.60
CA ALA A 229 -24.34 17.81 -2.56
C ALA A 229 -25.42 16.76 -2.90
N GLN A 230 -26.10 16.24 -1.88
CA GLN A 230 -27.22 15.30 -2.08
C GLN A 230 -28.43 15.95 -2.77
N ALA A 231 -28.72 17.20 -2.45
CA ALA A 231 -29.78 17.95 -3.14
C ALA A 231 -29.45 18.14 -4.63
N ALA A 232 -28.20 18.45 -4.96
CA ALA A 232 -27.73 18.56 -6.34
C ALA A 232 -27.87 17.23 -7.11
N VAL A 233 -27.49 16.10 -6.51
CA VAL A 233 -27.65 14.76 -7.10
C VAL A 233 -29.13 14.46 -7.36
N ARG A 234 -30.00 14.72 -6.39
CA ARG A 234 -31.46 14.52 -6.57
C ARG A 234 -32.02 15.39 -7.68
N MET A 235 -31.57 16.65 -7.78
CA MET A 235 -32.01 17.56 -8.83
C MET A 235 -31.54 17.06 -10.21
N ALA A 236 -30.27 16.70 -10.34
CA ALA A 236 -29.73 16.17 -11.58
C ALA A 236 -30.52 14.93 -12.06
N ALA A 237 -30.81 13.99 -11.17
CA ALA A 237 -31.60 12.81 -11.51
C ALA A 237 -33.00 13.15 -12.01
N ARG A 238 -33.67 14.14 -11.38
CA ARG A 238 -35.01 14.62 -11.83
C ARG A 238 -34.96 15.26 -13.21
N VAL A 239 -33.96 16.13 -13.45
CA VAL A 239 -33.78 16.78 -14.75
C VAL A 239 -33.47 15.76 -15.84
N GLN A 240 -32.60 14.78 -15.58
CA GLN A 240 -32.27 13.71 -16.50
C GLN A 240 -33.52 12.86 -16.86
N ALA A 241 -34.32 12.48 -15.86
CA ALA A 241 -35.55 11.74 -16.10
C ALA A 241 -36.54 12.52 -16.98
N LYS A 242 -36.73 13.82 -16.67
CA LYS A 242 -37.61 14.71 -17.48
C LYS A 242 -37.12 14.84 -18.92
N LEU A 243 -35.83 15.09 -19.11
CA LEU A 243 -35.24 15.19 -20.46
C LEU A 243 -35.33 13.88 -21.24
N ALA A 244 -35.14 12.74 -20.57
CA ALA A 244 -35.31 11.42 -21.21
C ALA A 244 -36.75 11.21 -21.70
N GLU A 245 -37.75 11.63 -20.90
CA GLU A 245 -39.17 11.59 -21.30
C GLU A 245 -39.48 12.51 -22.46
N GLU A 246 -38.94 13.74 -22.45
CA GLU A 246 -39.08 14.70 -23.55
C GLU A 246 -38.45 14.16 -24.84
N VAL A 247 -37.25 13.56 -24.76
CA VAL A 247 -36.59 12.98 -25.93
C VAL A 247 -37.40 11.79 -26.47
N HIS A 248 -37.81 10.85 -25.59
CA HIS A 248 -38.62 9.72 -25.97
C HIS A 248 -39.94 10.13 -26.67
N THR A 249 -40.57 11.18 -26.16
CA THR A 249 -41.78 11.74 -26.80
C THR A 249 -41.47 12.40 -28.14
N ALA A 250 -40.34 13.10 -28.27
CA ALA A 250 -39.96 13.78 -29.52
C ALA A 250 -39.46 12.84 -30.62
N THR A 251 -39.01 11.65 -30.25
CA THR A 251 -38.48 10.63 -31.18
C THR A 251 -39.44 9.46 -31.44
N ASP A 252 -40.71 9.58 -30.99
CA ASP A 252 -41.71 8.52 -31.09
C ASP A 252 -41.24 7.18 -30.47
N GLY A 253 -40.34 7.24 -29.50
CA GLY A 253 -39.87 6.08 -28.73
C GLY A 253 -38.59 5.42 -29.25
N ASP A 254 -37.88 6.05 -30.16
CA ASP A 254 -36.53 5.61 -30.59
C ASP A 254 -35.41 6.07 -29.63
#